data_57bf2cc922bce3421a6dce5da33991f9
#
_entry.id   57bf2cc922bce3421a6dce5da33991f9
#
_cell.length_a   1.000
_cell.length_b   1.000
_cell.length_c   1.000
_cell.angle_alpha   90.00
_cell.angle_beta   90.00
_cell.angle_gamma   90.00
#
_symmetry.space_group_name_H-M   'P 1'
#
loop_
_entity.id
_entity.type
_entity.pdbx_description
1 polymer ?
#
loop_
_entity_poly.entity_id
_entity_poly.type
_entity_poly.pdbx_seq_one_letter_code
_entity_poly.pdbx_strand_id
1 'polypeptide(L)'
;MNLMMSLDWVLLITMSLAFCQQLFSKKFNFFGVLSLLSLATYIALHSYSTGLSIFILLIFIGGIALIGLEMFIPGGIVGTVGVITLVYAIIYVNKSTYYIAFILVISLILAVILYYVNRNIFHKKLMFLDRLVLNDSISTKDGYVASESRLELLGQKLIAYTDLRPAGVAILD
;
A
#
# COMPACT_ATOMS: atom_id res chain seq x y z
N MET A 1 22.86 -13.16 25.77
CA MET A 1 21.92 -12.33 24.97
C MET A 1 20.68 -12.21 25.81
N ASN A 2 20.32 -11.01 26.26
CA ASN A 2 19.19 -10.82 27.18
C ASN A 2 17.87 -11.17 26.46
N LEU A 3 16.94 -11.84 27.16
CA LEU A 3 15.62 -12.22 26.63
C LEU A 3 14.90 -11.06 25.92
N MET A 4 14.98 -9.87 26.47
CA MET A 4 14.44 -8.65 25.87
C MET A 4 15.00 -8.39 24.46
N MET A 5 16.33 -8.52 24.28
CA MET A 5 16.96 -8.31 22.97
C MET A 5 16.49 -9.32 21.91
N SER A 6 16.30 -10.58 22.30
CA SER A 6 15.78 -11.59 21.37
C SER A 6 14.30 -11.34 21.02
N LEU A 7 13.51 -10.83 21.94
CA LEU A 7 12.12 -10.45 21.69
C LEU A 7 12.02 -9.27 20.72
N ASP A 8 12.91 -8.28 20.81
CA ASP A 8 12.94 -7.14 19.86
C ASP A 8 13.12 -7.62 18.42
N TRP A 9 14.05 -8.55 18.18
CA TRP A 9 14.26 -9.15 16.87
C TRP A 9 13.00 -9.83 16.35
N VAL A 10 12.41 -10.69 17.16
CA VAL A 10 11.23 -11.45 16.77
C VAL A 10 10.06 -10.50 16.47
N LEU A 11 9.80 -9.56 17.36
CA LEU A 11 8.64 -8.66 17.22
C LEU A 11 8.76 -7.72 16.02
N LEU A 12 9.91 -7.06 15.83
CA LEU A 12 10.11 -6.09 14.76
C LEU A 12 10.19 -6.76 13.38
N ILE A 13 10.85 -7.91 13.27
CA ILE A 13 10.87 -8.67 12.01
C ILE A 13 9.48 -9.20 11.69
N THR A 14 8.77 -9.81 12.66
CA THR A 14 7.41 -10.32 12.44
C THR A 14 6.45 -9.20 12.04
N MET A 15 6.52 -8.05 12.71
CA MET A 15 5.75 -6.86 12.37
C MET A 15 5.98 -6.45 10.91
N SER A 16 7.25 -6.31 10.51
CA SER A 16 7.63 -5.85 9.18
C SER A 16 7.21 -6.82 8.08
N LEU A 17 7.46 -8.13 8.26
CA LEU A 17 7.08 -9.16 7.27
C LEU A 17 5.57 -9.31 7.18
N ALA A 18 4.86 -9.31 8.29
CA ALA A 18 3.42 -9.40 8.31
C ALA A 18 2.77 -8.16 7.69
N PHE A 19 3.31 -6.97 7.95
CA PHE A 19 2.87 -5.74 7.29
C PHE A 19 3.09 -5.79 5.78
N CYS A 20 4.27 -6.21 5.33
CA CYS A 20 4.55 -6.41 3.89
C CYS A 20 3.56 -7.37 3.24
N GLN A 21 3.25 -8.48 3.90
CA GLN A 21 2.28 -9.46 3.38
C GLN A 21 0.85 -8.91 3.34
N GLN A 22 0.48 -8.04 4.29
CA GLN A 22 -0.81 -7.35 4.30
C GLN A 22 -1.01 -6.46 3.08
N LEU A 23 0.04 -5.80 2.57
CA LEU A 23 -0.03 -4.93 1.39
C LEU A 23 -0.46 -5.65 0.11
N PHE A 24 -0.26 -6.97 0.04
CA PHE A 24 -0.71 -7.82 -1.07
C PHE A 24 -2.12 -8.40 -0.87
N SER A 25 -2.79 -8.07 0.23
CA SER A 25 -4.12 -8.60 0.55
C SER A 25 -5.22 -7.56 0.31
N LYS A 26 -6.33 -7.99 -0.30
CA LYS A 26 -7.50 -7.12 -0.59
C LYS A 26 -8.26 -6.68 0.66
N LYS A 27 -8.21 -7.49 1.70
CA LYS A 27 -8.92 -7.24 2.96
C LYS A 27 -7.93 -7.30 4.11
N PHE A 28 -8.28 -6.62 5.20
CA PHE A 28 -7.55 -6.78 6.44
C PHE A 28 -7.68 -8.24 6.90
N ASN A 29 -6.56 -8.93 7.05
CA ASN A 29 -6.50 -10.35 7.31
C ASN A 29 -5.60 -10.69 8.50
N PHE A 30 -5.34 -11.98 8.70
CA PHE A 30 -4.47 -12.48 9.78
C PHE A 30 -3.10 -11.76 9.83
N PHE A 31 -2.49 -11.45 8.69
CA PHE A 31 -1.19 -10.76 8.65
C PHE A 31 -1.28 -9.32 9.16
N GLY A 32 -2.37 -8.62 8.87
CA GLY A 32 -2.62 -7.29 9.43
C GLY A 32 -2.78 -7.33 10.95
N VAL A 33 -3.55 -8.28 11.46
CA VAL A 33 -3.71 -8.50 12.91
C VAL A 33 -2.37 -8.84 13.55
N LEU A 34 -1.59 -9.75 12.95
CA LEU A 34 -0.29 -10.17 13.45
C LEU A 34 0.70 -9.00 13.50
N SER A 35 0.72 -8.15 12.46
CA SER A 35 1.56 -6.95 12.43
C SER A 35 1.20 -5.99 13.56
N LEU A 36 -0.09 -5.70 13.78
CA LEU A 36 -0.56 -4.82 14.84
C LEU A 36 -0.30 -5.40 16.24
N LEU A 37 -0.51 -6.70 16.42
CA LEU A 37 -0.22 -7.37 17.68
C LEU A 37 1.27 -7.34 18.01
N SER A 38 2.14 -7.60 17.04
CA SER A 38 3.60 -7.53 17.23
C SER A 38 4.03 -6.13 17.62
N LEU A 39 3.48 -5.09 16.97
CA LEU A 39 3.74 -3.70 17.28
C LEU A 39 3.24 -3.35 18.69
N ALA A 40 2.00 -3.70 19.02
CA ALA A 40 1.40 -3.42 20.33
C ALA A 40 2.19 -4.10 21.47
N THR A 41 2.61 -5.36 21.26
CA THR A 41 3.42 -6.09 22.22
C THR A 41 4.79 -5.43 22.43
N TYR A 42 5.46 -4.99 21.34
CA TYR A 42 6.71 -4.27 21.41
C TYR A 42 6.58 -2.99 22.24
N ILE A 43 5.55 -2.19 21.97
CA ILE A 43 5.26 -0.96 22.70
C ILE A 43 5.01 -1.26 24.17
N ALA A 44 4.17 -2.25 24.48
CA ALA A 44 3.80 -2.60 25.85
C ALA A 44 5.03 -3.01 26.69
N LEU A 45 5.90 -3.85 26.10
CA LEU A 45 7.13 -4.31 26.78
C LEU A 45 8.09 -3.17 27.10
N HIS A 46 8.29 -2.25 26.12
CA HIS A 46 9.22 -1.15 26.30
C HIS A 46 8.66 0.00 27.13
N SER A 47 7.36 0.21 27.05
CA SER A 47 6.68 1.22 27.85
C SER A 47 6.71 0.89 29.34
N TYR A 48 6.61 -0.39 29.70
CA TYR A 48 6.71 -0.82 31.08
C TYR A 48 8.12 -0.56 31.65
N SER A 49 9.16 -0.66 30.84
CA SER A 49 10.57 -0.50 31.25
C SER A 49 11.06 0.96 31.26
N THR A 50 10.45 1.85 30.49
CA THR A 50 10.88 3.26 30.33
C THR A 50 9.98 4.29 30.97
N GLY A 51 8.81 3.88 31.48
CA GLY A 51 7.75 4.79 31.94
C GLY A 51 7.01 5.39 30.72
N LEU A 52 5.74 5.03 30.57
CA LEU A 52 4.90 5.51 29.47
C LEU A 52 4.75 7.02 29.50
N SER A 53 5.38 7.70 28.54
CA SER A 53 4.98 9.05 28.21
C SER A 53 3.71 8.98 27.35
N ILE A 54 2.64 9.63 27.79
CA ILE A 54 1.39 9.78 27.03
C ILE A 54 1.65 10.31 25.62
N PHE A 55 2.70 11.12 25.46
CA PHE A 55 3.14 11.68 24.18
C PHE A 55 3.55 10.58 23.18
N ILE A 56 4.30 9.57 23.61
CA ILE A 56 4.72 8.46 22.72
C ILE A 56 3.53 7.62 22.30
N LEU A 57 2.59 7.37 23.22
CA LEU A 57 1.36 6.66 22.88
C LEU A 57 0.57 7.41 21.81
N LEU A 58 0.47 8.73 21.91
CA LEU A 58 -0.19 9.57 20.89
C LEU A 58 0.54 9.51 19.54
N ILE A 59 1.86 9.50 19.53
CA ILE A 59 2.65 9.34 18.29
C ILE A 59 2.38 7.97 17.63
N PHE A 60 2.31 6.90 18.41
CA PHE A 60 1.97 5.58 17.89
C PHE A 60 0.56 5.53 17.31
N ILE A 61 -0.43 5.98 18.04
CA ILE A 61 -1.82 6.02 17.58
C ILE A 61 -1.92 6.89 16.33
N GLY A 62 -1.27 8.05 16.32
CA GLY A 62 -1.22 8.95 15.18
C GLY A 62 -0.58 8.31 13.95
N GLY A 63 0.54 7.60 14.10
CA GLY A 63 1.20 6.89 13.00
C GLY A 63 0.32 5.79 12.40
N ILE A 64 -0.34 4.98 13.24
CA ILE A 64 -1.28 3.96 12.79
C ILE A 64 -2.48 4.60 12.08
N ALA A 65 -3.02 5.69 12.62
CA ALA A 65 -4.12 6.42 12.02
C ALA A 65 -3.76 6.98 10.65
N LEU A 66 -2.55 7.54 10.48
CA LEU A 66 -2.07 8.04 9.20
C LEU A 66 -1.94 6.92 8.15
N ILE A 67 -1.42 5.75 8.53
CA ILE A 67 -1.38 4.59 7.64
C ILE A 67 -2.80 4.13 7.28
N GLY A 68 -3.73 4.17 8.23
CA GLY A 68 -5.13 3.85 7.98
C GLY A 68 -5.80 4.84 7.02
N LEU A 69 -5.53 6.14 7.18
CA LEU A 69 -6.05 7.20 6.30
C LEU A 69 -5.58 7.05 4.85
N GLU A 70 -4.40 6.51 4.61
CA GLU A 70 -3.91 6.20 3.26
C GLU A 70 -4.84 5.25 2.48
N MET A 71 -5.62 4.43 3.18
CA MET A 71 -6.60 3.57 2.51
C MET A 71 -7.77 4.38 1.90
N PHE A 72 -8.01 5.58 2.40
CA PHE A 72 -9.09 6.48 1.93
C PHE A 72 -8.57 7.56 0.99
N ILE A 73 -7.34 8.03 1.20
CA ILE A 73 -6.72 9.09 0.40
C ILE A 73 -5.50 8.48 -0.32
N PRO A 74 -5.72 7.82 -1.47
CA PRO A 74 -4.61 7.16 -2.17
C PRO A 74 -3.64 8.20 -2.73
N GLY A 75 -2.38 8.13 -2.33
CA GLY A 75 -1.34 9.06 -2.78
C GLY A 75 0.06 8.65 -2.33
N GLY A 76 0.17 7.77 -1.33
CA GLY A 76 1.44 7.31 -0.77
C GLY A 76 2.06 8.27 0.24
N ILE A 77 1.64 9.54 0.26
CA ILE A 77 2.27 10.58 1.09
C ILE A 77 1.87 10.42 2.55
N VAL A 78 0.57 10.28 2.83
CA VAL A 78 0.06 10.19 4.21
C VAL A 78 0.56 8.91 4.89
N GLY A 79 0.53 7.78 4.18
CA GLY A 79 1.05 6.51 4.68
C GLY A 79 2.55 6.56 4.92
N THR A 80 3.33 7.22 4.05
CA THR A 80 4.77 7.40 4.24
C THR A 80 5.06 8.19 5.50
N VAL A 81 4.35 9.29 5.75
CA VAL A 81 4.47 10.07 7.00
C VAL A 81 4.11 9.20 8.20
N GLY A 82 3.05 8.38 8.11
CA GLY A 82 2.67 7.42 9.14
C GLY A 82 3.76 6.41 9.47
N VAL A 83 4.41 5.84 8.45
CA VAL A 83 5.54 4.92 8.63
C VAL A 83 6.73 5.61 9.30
N ILE A 84 7.11 6.80 8.85
CA ILE A 84 8.20 7.58 9.46
C ILE A 84 7.90 7.87 10.94
N THR A 85 6.67 8.25 11.24
CA THR A 85 6.20 8.51 12.61
C THR A 85 6.33 7.27 13.50
N LEU A 86 5.94 6.09 13.00
CA LEU A 86 6.08 4.82 13.73
C LEU A 86 7.54 4.42 13.94
N VAL A 87 8.38 4.55 12.90
CA VAL A 87 9.82 4.28 13.01
C VAL A 87 10.47 5.17 14.07
N TYR A 88 10.15 6.47 14.07
CA TYR A 88 10.61 7.40 15.09
C TYR A 88 10.20 6.95 16.50
N ALA A 89 8.94 6.59 16.69
CA ALA A 89 8.42 6.13 17.98
C ALA A 89 9.09 4.83 18.45
N ILE A 90 9.31 3.86 17.55
CA ILE A 90 10.02 2.61 17.85
C ILE A 90 11.46 2.87 18.34
N ILE A 91 12.17 3.76 17.65
CA ILE A 91 13.53 4.16 18.03
C ILE A 91 13.54 4.87 19.40
N TYR A 92 12.59 5.78 19.60
CA TYR A 92 12.53 6.60 20.81
C TYR A 92 12.21 5.80 22.08
N VAL A 93 11.35 4.79 21.97
CA VAL A 93 10.98 3.93 23.13
C VAL A 93 12.15 3.05 23.58
N ASN A 94 13.09 2.78 22.70
CA ASN A 94 14.24 1.94 23.05
C ASN A 94 15.45 2.80 23.47
N LYS A 95 16.12 2.41 24.54
CA LYS A 95 17.31 3.11 25.05
C LYS A 95 18.55 2.99 24.15
N SER A 96 18.57 2.01 23.25
CA SER A 96 19.70 1.74 22.35
C SER A 96 19.34 2.00 20.90
N THR A 97 19.47 3.26 20.48
CA THR A 97 19.12 3.74 19.14
C THR A 97 19.83 2.94 18.03
N TYR A 98 21.13 2.71 18.14
CA TYR A 98 21.89 1.98 17.10
C TYR A 98 21.45 0.53 16.96
N TYR A 99 21.17 -0.14 18.08
CA TYR A 99 20.71 -1.51 18.08
C TYR A 99 19.36 -1.66 17.36
N ILE A 100 18.39 -0.80 17.68
CA ILE A 100 17.08 -0.82 17.03
C ILE A 100 17.16 -0.41 15.57
N ALA A 101 17.95 0.60 15.23
CA ALA A 101 18.17 0.99 13.83
C ALA A 101 18.71 -0.18 13.01
N PHE A 102 19.64 -0.98 13.58
CA PHE A 102 20.18 -2.17 12.92
C PHE A 102 19.10 -3.24 12.68
N ILE A 103 18.23 -3.51 13.66
CA ILE A 103 17.10 -4.44 13.49
C ILE A 103 16.13 -3.94 12.42
N LEU A 104 15.80 -2.64 12.41
CA LEU A 104 14.91 -2.05 11.43
C LEU A 104 15.47 -2.14 10.00
N VAL A 105 16.77 -1.94 9.82
CA VAL A 105 17.43 -2.12 8.51
C VAL A 105 17.34 -3.57 8.06
N ILE A 106 17.61 -4.53 8.92
CA ILE A 106 17.48 -5.96 8.57
C ILE A 106 16.03 -6.31 8.26
N SER A 107 15.09 -5.85 9.07
CA SER A 107 13.67 -6.11 8.83
C SER A 107 13.17 -5.50 7.51
N LEU A 108 13.68 -4.32 7.13
CA LEU A 108 13.41 -3.69 5.84
C LEU A 108 13.98 -4.53 4.68
N ILE A 109 15.21 -5.00 4.80
CA ILE A 109 15.82 -5.87 3.76
C ILE A 109 15.00 -7.15 3.58
N LEU A 110 14.59 -7.80 4.68
CA LEU A 110 13.74 -8.99 4.62
C LEU A 110 12.36 -8.69 4.01
N ALA A 111 11.77 -7.55 4.32
CA ALA A 111 10.50 -7.11 3.73
C ALA A 111 10.64 -6.86 2.22
N VAL A 112 11.74 -6.26 1.77
CA VAL A 112 12.03 -6.06 0.33
C VAL A 112 12.22 -7.41 -0.37
N ILE A 113 12.94 -8.35 0.22
CA ILE A 113 13.08 -9.71 -0.33
C ILE A 113 11.70 -10.38 -0.44
N LEU A 114 10.88 -10.32 0.61
CA LEU A 114 9.52 -10.86 0.60
C LEU A 114 8.64 -10.18 -0.47
N TYR A 115 8.80 -8.87 -0.66
CA TYR A 115 8.13 -8.14 -1.73
C TYR A 115 8.50 -8.70 -3.12
N TYR A 116 9.80 -8.88 -3.41
CA TYR A 116 10.25 -9.45 -4.68
C TYR A 116 9.73 -10.89 -4.88
N VAL A 117 9.75 -11.71 -3.85
CA VAL A 117 9.19 -13.07 -3.88
C VAL A 117 7.69 -13.05 -4.22
N ASN A 118 6.91 -12.22 -3.54
CA ASN A 118 5.48 -12.11 -3.82
C ASN A 118 5.18 -11.61 -5.23
N ARG A 119 5.96 -10.64 -5.72
CA ARG A 119 5.76 -10.06 -7.04
C ARG A 119 6.21 -10.99 -8.17
N ASN A 120 7.41 -11.56 -8.09
CA ASN A 120 8.04 -12.30 -9.20
C ASN A 120 7.69 -13.79 -9.20
N ILE A 121 7.55 -14.42 -8.02
CA ILE A 121 7.26 -15.85 -7.92
C ILE A 121 5.75 -16.08 -7.83
N PHE A 122 5.06 -15.34 -6.96
CA PHE A 122 3.62 -15.51 -6.77
C PHE A 122 2.77 -14.62 -7.66
N HIS A 123 3.37 -13.73 -8.47
CA HIS A 123 2.71 -12.80 -9.40
C HIS A 123 1.59 -11.98 -8.73
N LYS A 124 1.70 -11.73 -7.42
CA LYS A 124 0.72 -10.95 -6.68
C LYS A 124 0.88 -9.47 -7.02
N LYS A 125 -0.24 -8.80 -7.29
CA LYS A 125 -0.27 -7.35 -7.49
C LYS A 125 -0.41 -6.64 -6.13
N LEU A 126 0.26 -5.49 -5.99
CA LEU A 126 0.04 -4.60 -4.85
C LEU A 126 -1.32 -3.95 -4.99
N MET A 127 -2.19 -4.18 -4.02
CA MET A 127 -3.54 -3.60 -4.02
C MET A 127 -3.56 -2.07 -4.04
N PHE A 128 -2.54 -1.47 -3.43
CA PHE A 128 -2.41 -0.02 -3.37
C PHE A 128 -2.15 0.60 -4.75
N LEU A 129 -1.32 -0.03 -5.57
CA LEU A 129 -0.99 0.45 -6.92
C LEU A 129 -2.13 0.21 -7.91
N ASP A 130 -2.92 -0.85 -7.76
CA ASP A 130 -4.08 -1.11 -8.63
C ASP A 130 -5.17 -0.03 -8.52
N ARG A 131 -5.26 0.68 -7.38
CA ARG A 131 -6.16 1.82 -7.21
C ARG A 131 -5.64 3.12 -7.84
N LEU A 132 -4.33 3.24 -8.03
CA LEU A 132 -3.69 4.41 -8.65
C LEU A 132 -3.67 4.30 -10.18
N VAL A 133 -3.76 3.10 -10.72
CA VAL A 133 -3.84 2.86 -12.16
C VAL A 133 -5.31 2.75 -12.52
N LEU A 134 -5.85 3.76 -13.20
CA LEU A 134 -7.15 3.68 -13.86
C LEU A 134 -7.07 2.57 -14.92
N ASN A 135 -7.53 1.37 -14.57
CA ASN A 135 -7.72 0.26 -15.49
C ASN A 135 -9.10 0.35 -16.22
N ASP A 136 -9.66 1.54 -16.33
CA ASP A 136 -10.84 1.75 -17.11
C ASP A 136 -10.45 1.68 -18.60
N SER A 137 -10.47 0.46 -19.11
CA SER A 137 -10.58 0.29 -20.56
C SER A 137 -11.96 0.84 -20.94
N ILE A 138 -11.97 1.94 -21.68
CA ILE A 138 -13.17 2.48 -22.32
C ILE A 138 -13.68 1.38 -23.27
N SER A 139 -14.58 0.54 -22.78
CA SER A 139 -15.21 -0.50 -23.58
C SER A 139 -16.57 0.02 -24.06
N THR A 140 -16.94 -0.38 -25.26
CA THR A 140 -18.26 -0.08 -25.85
C THR A 140 -19.42 -0.52 -24.95
N LYS A 141 -19.15 -1.50 -24.03
CA LYS A 141 -20.13 -2.01 -23.06
C LYS A 141 -20.45 -1.04 -21.93
N ASP A 142 -19.56 -0.08 -21.66
CA ASP A 142 -19.70 0.86 -20.54
C ASP A 142 -20.35 2.19 -20.95
N GLY A 143 -20.89 2.27 -22.19
CA GLY A 143 -21.67 3.41 -22.65
C GLY A 143 -20.86 4.66 -23.04
N TYR A 144 -19.53 4.59 -23.07
CA TYR A 144 -18.66 5.70 -23.46
C TYR A 144 -18.47 5.81 -24.99
N VAL A 145 -19.49 5.50 -25.79
CA VAL A 145 -19.44 5.67 -27.22
C VAL A 145 -20.30 6.88 -27.58
N ALA A 146 -19.73 7.83 -28.30
CA ALA A 146 -20.43 9.04 -28.77
C ALA A 146 -21.56 8.71 -29.76
N SER A 147 -21.63 7.51 -30.33
CA SER A 147 -22.70 6.99 -31.17
C SER A 147 -22.75 5.45 -31.09
N GLU A 148 -23.92 4.88 -31.37
CA GLU A 148 -24.07 3.41 -31.47
C GLU A 148 -23.14 2.86 -32.55
N SER A 149 -22.47 1.74 -32.23
CA SER A 149 -21.59 1.07 -33.19
C SER A 149 -22.38 0.48 -34.32
N ARG A 150 -22.30 1.07 -35.49
CA ARG A 150 -22.97 0.62 -36.70
C ARG A 150 -22.06 -0.34 -37.45
N LEU A 151 -22.04 -1.61 -37.01
CA LEU A 151 -21.25 -2.66 -37.67
C LEU A 151 -21.67 -2.89 -39.14
N GLU A 152 -22.89 -2.51 -39.48
CA GLU A 152 -23.49 -2.60 -40.83
C GLU A 152 -22.76 -1.72 -41.88
N LEU A 153 -22.04 -0.68 -41.42
CA LEU A 153 -21.29 0.22 -42.30
C LEU A 153 -19.86 -0.26 -42.59
N LEU A 154 -19.43 -1.34 -41.98
CA LEU A 154 -18.08 -1.89 -42.22
C LEU A 154 -17.98 -2.47 -43.66
N GLY A 155 -17.05 -1.92 -44.42
CA GLY A 155 -16.82 -2.33 -45.81
C GLY A 155 -17.68 -1.63 -46.86
N GLN A 156 -18.59 -0.72 -46.44
CA GLN A 156 -19.41 0.07 -47.41
C GLN A 156 -18.65 1.33 -47.85
N LYS A 157 -18.88 1.73 -49.06
CA LYS A 157 -18.36 3.00 -49.61
C LYS A 157 -19.28 4.13 -49.20
N LEU A 158 -18.73 5.16 -48.61
CA LEU A 158 -19.46 6.35 -48.16
C LEU A 158 -18.90 7.58 -48.89
N ILE A 159 -19.75 8.53 -49.21
CA ILE A 159 -19.36 9.82 -49.78
C ILE A 159 -19.28 10.85 -48.67
N ALA A 160 -18.14 11.52 -48.55
CA ALA A 160 -17.98 12.60 -47.57
C ALA A 160 -18.83 13.81 -47.98
N TYR A 161 -19.79 14.16 -47.14
CA TYR A 161 -20.66 15.33 -47.36
C TYR A 161 -20.06 16.60 -46.81
N THR A 162 -19.26 16.51 -45.77
CA THR A 162 -18.50 17.62 -45.17
C THR A 162 -17.02 17.26 -45.01
N ASP A 163 -16.19 18.30 -44.79
CA ASP A 163 -14.76 18.07 -44.47
C ASP A 163 -14.62 17.22 -43.22
N LEU A 164 -13.80 16.14 -43.31
CA LEU A 164 -13.52 15.20 -42.21
C LEU A 164 -12.34 15.67 -41.36
N ARG A 165 -12.47 16.82 -40.65
CA ARG A 165 -11.37 17.42 -39.85
C ARG A 165 -11.90 18.00 -38.52
N PRO A 166 -11.74 17.34 -37.41
CA PRO A 166 -11.47 15.91 -37.10
C PRO A 166 -12.73 15.06 -37.20
N ALA A 167 -13.89 15.65 -37.34
CA ALA A 167 -15.19 14.99 -37.50
C ALA A 167 -15.92 15.56 -38.68
N GLY A 168 -16.73 14.74 -39.33
CA GLY A 168 -17.56 15.14 -40.47
C GLY A 168 -18.71 14.18 -40.70
N VAL A 169 -19.55 14.49 -41.69
CA VAL A 169 -20.68 13.67 -42.07
C VAL A 169 -20.38 13.00 -43.41
N ALA A 170 -20.62 11.70 -43.47
CA ALA A 170 -20.59 10.91 -44.68
C ALA A 170 -21.97 10.28 -44.93
N ILE A 171 -22.36 10.17 -46.19
CA ILE A 171 -23.64 9.62 -46.62
C ILE A 171 -23.41 8.30 -47.33
N LEU A 172 -24.30 7.34 -47.07
CA LEU A 172 -24.36 6.09 -47.82
C LEU A 172 -25.01 6.38 -49.17
N ASP A 173 -24.39 5.89 -50.23
CA ASP A 173 -24.93 6.03 -51.58
C ASP A 173 -26.06 5.01 -51.84
#